data_053207557d049ecec2eebd35cf8bfd2e
#
_entry.id   053207557d049ecec2eebd35cf8bfd2e
#
_cell.length_a   1.000
_cell.length_b   1.000
_cell.length_c   1.000
_cell.angle_alpha   90.00
_cell.angle_beta   90.00
_cell.angle_gamma   90.00
#
_symmetry.space_group_name_H-M   'P 1'
#
loop_
_entity.id
_entity.type
_entity.pdbx_description
1 polymer ?
#
loop_
_entity_poly.entity_id
_entity_poly.type
_entity_poly.pdbx_seq_one_letter_code
_entity_poly.pdbx_strand_id
1 'polypeptide(L)'
;MQRDPRQLREKNVQLIMRQDIVGWLKAHDFDTSSNPLSNIHAKGYQMIFRQLVLIIDDGYNFPDNLPLQDEVLHALRALEYPYVASLDSKWFAAPASMHSWPSLLGVLHWLVELGKASPNPPIPYPLSHVRLW
;
A
#
# COMPACT_ATOMS: atom_id res chain seq x y z
N MET A 1 -3.56 0.24 -22.16
CA MET A 1 -2.99 -0.11 -20.83
C MET A 1 -1.82 0.82 -20.54
N GLN A 2 -1.82 1.38 -19.36
CA GLN A 2 -0.75 2.30 -18.98
C GLN A 2 0.47 1.51 -18.51
N ARG A 3 1.62 1.87 -19.04
CA ARG A 3 2.87 1.24 -18.65
C ARG A 3 3.43 1.92 -17.41
N ASP A 4 3.90 1.11 -16.47
CA ASP A 4 4.49 1.62 -15.24
C ASP A 4 5.91 2.12 -15.53
N PRO A 5 6.19 3.42 -15.36
CA PRO A 5 7.51 3.97 -15.65
C PRO A 5 8.52 3.82 -14.51
N ARG A 6 8.08 3.31 -13.36
CA ARG A 6 8.95 3.22 -12.20
C ARG A 6 9.98 2.12 -12.39
N GLN A 7 11.19 2.33 -11.85
CA GLN A 7 12.30 1.38 -11.96
C GLN A 7 12.18 0.33 -10.86
N LEU A 8 11.11 -0.46 -10.89
CA LEU A 8 10.76 -1.35 -9.78
C LEU A 8 11.75 -2.48 -9.53
N ARG A 9 12.57 -2.81 -10.51
CA ARG A 9 13.55 -3.89 -10.36
C ARG A 9 14.92 -3.43 -9.88
N GLU A 10 15.13 -2.12 -9.80
CA GLU A 10 16.38 -1.56 -9.31
C GLU A 10 16.47 -1.72 -7.80
N LYS A 11 17.57 -2.28 -7.32
CA LYS A 11 17.71 -2.56 -5.88
C LYS A 11 17.71 -1.32 -5.02
N ASN A 12 18.38 -0.27 -5.47
CA ASN A 12 18.38 0.97 -4.68
C ASN A 12 17.03 1.67 -4.69
N VAL A 13 16.27 1.54 -5.78
CA VAL A 13 14.90 2.05 -5.81
C VAL A 13 14.04 1.28 -4.80
N GLN A 14 14.17 -0.06 -4.79
CA GLN A 14 13.44 -0.87 -3.83
C GLN A 14 13.80 -0.54 -2.39
N LEU A 15 15.07 -0.27 -2.14
CA LEU A 15 15.51 0.11 -0.80
C LEU A 15 14.84 1.40 -0.34
N ILE A 16 14.82 2.41 -1.23
CA ILE A 16 14.19 3.68 -0.91
C ILE A 16 12.69 3.49 -0.68
N MET A 17 12.05 2.69 -1.53
CA MET A 17 10.62 2.40 -1.36
C MET A 17 10.33 1.75 -0.02
N ARG A 18 11.15 0.75 0.37
CA ARG A 18 10.97 0.10 1.66
C ARG A 18 11.14 1.07 2.81
N GLN A 19 12.14 1.93 2.73
CA GLN A 19 12.38 2.93 3.77
C GLN A 19 11.19 3.87 3.90
N ASP A 20 10.65 4.31 2.77
CA ASP A 20 9.48 5.19 2.78
C ASP A 20 8.27 4.53 3.40
N ILE A 21 8.03 3.27 3.02
CA ILE A 21 6.88 2.53 3.54
C ILE A 21 7.01 2.32 5.05
N VAL A 22 8.16 1.85 5.49
CA VAL A 22 8.38 1.60 6.92
C VAL A 22 8.26 2.89 7.71
N GLY A 23 8.84 3.98 7.21
CA GLY A 23 8.75 5.27 7.88
C GLY A 23 7.31 5.76 7.99
N TRP A 24 6.53 5.59 6.93
CA TRP A 24 5.13 5.99 6.92
C TRP A 24 4.29 5.16 7.89
N LEU A 25 4.51 3.84 7.89
CA LEU A 25 3.83 2.95 8.82
C LEU A 25 4.16 3.31 10.26
N LYS A 26 5.44 3.55 10.54
CA LYS A 26 5.89 3.92 11.88
C LYS A 26 5.27 5.23 12.32
N ALA A 27 5.16 6.19 11.43
CA ALA A 27 4.53 7.47 11.74
C ALA A 27 3.05 7.34 12.07
N HIS A 28 2.43 6.23 11.66
CA HIS A 28 1.02 5.95 11.94
C HIS A 28 0.84 4.83 12.96
N ASP A 29 1.84 4.66 13.81
CA ASP A 29 1.78 3.75 14.97
C ASP A 29 1.67 2.28 14.62
N PHE A 30 2.08 1.90 13.41
CA PHE A 30 2.18 0.50 13.04
C PHE A 30 3.50 -0.05 13.56
N ASP A 31 3.46 -1.24 14.14
CA ASP A 31 4.66 -1.86 14.71
C ASP A 31 5.59 -2.33 13.59
N THR A 32 6.75 -1.70 13.47
CA THR A 32 7.74 -2.03 12.46
C THR A 32 8.94 -2.77 13.03
N SER A 33 8.90 -3.15 14.30
CA SER A 33 10.06 -3.75 14.98
C SER A 33 10.43 -5.11 14.41
N SER A 34 9.48 -5.82 13.80
CA SER A 34 9.73 -7.14 13.23
C SER A 34 10.18 -7.09 11.77
N ASN A 35 10.54 -5.92 11.26
CA ASN A 35 10.97 -5.75 9.87
C ASN A 35 9.89 -6.25 8.89
N PRO A 36 8.73 -5.60 8.87
CA PRO A 36 7.52 -6.16 8.26
C PRO A 36 7.60 -6.41 6.76
N LEU A 37 8.55 -5.77 6.06
CA LEU A 37 8.67 -5.98 4.62
C LEU A 37 9.70 -7.03 4.25
N SER A 38 10.37 -7.63 5.22
CA SER A 38 11.37 -8.64 4.96
C SER A 38 10.71 -10.00 4.83
N ASN A 39 10.93 -10.66 3.69
CA ASN A 39 10.42 -12.00 3.44
C ASN A 39 8.93 -12.15 3.78
N ILE A 40 8.14 -11.22 3.27
CA ILE A 40 6.74 -11.08 3.62
C ILE A 40 5.90 -12.20 3.01
N HIS A 41 4.93 -12.71 3.79
CA HIS A 41 3.97 -13.69 3.30
C HIS A 41 2.66 -12.98 2.96
N ALA A 42 1.72 -13.73 2.37
CA ALA A 42 0.46 -13.16 1.93
C ALA A 42 -0.29 -12.46 3.05
N LYS A 43 -0.33 -13.07 4.23
CA LYS A 43 -1.04 -12.48 5.36
C LYS A 43 -0.38 -11.19 5.85
N GLY A 44 0.94 -11.19 5.89
CA GLY A 44 1.67 -9.97 6.26
C GLY A 44 1.46 -8.85 5.26
N TYR A 45 1.44 -9.21 3.98
CA TYR A 45 1.16 -8.24 2.93
C TYR A 45 -0.25 -7.65 3.10
N GLN A 46 -1.22 -8.51 3.37
CA GLN A 46 -2.60 -8.07 3.58
C GLN A 46 -2.70 -7.07 4.74
N MET A 47 -2.02 -7.36 5.84
CA MET A 47 -2.05 -6.46 7.01
C MET A 47 -1.50 -5.08 6.68
N ILE A 48 -0.36 -5.06 5.98
CA ILE A 48 0.26 -3.79 5.62
C ILE A 48 -0.59 -3.05 4.59
N PHE A 49 -1.07 -3.77 3.59
CA PHE A 49 -1.92 -3.19 2.57
C PHE A 49 -3.15 -2.53 3.19
N ARG A 50 -3.83 -3.24 4.08
CA ARG A 50 -5.02 -2.71 4.74
C ARG A 50 -4.70 -1.47 5.55
N GLN A 51 -3.57 -1.50 6.27
CA GLN A 51 -3.17 -0.34 7.07
C GLN A 51 -2.94 0.88 6.18
N LEU A 52 -2.24 0.69 5.07
CA LEU A 52 -1.96 1.80 4.17
C LEU A 52 -3.23 2.37 3.54
N VAL A 53 -4.18 1.52 3.19
CA VAL A 53 -5.46 1.99 2.66
C VAL A 53 -6.23 2.76 3.72
N LEU A 54 -6.27 2.27 4.95
CA LEU A 54 -7.00 2.94 6.02
C LEU A 54 -6.39 4.28 6.43
N ILE A 55 -5.08 4.44 6.23
CA ILE A 55 -4.46 5.76 6.43
C ILE A 55 -5.00 6.76 5.40
N ILE A 56 -5.26 6.31 4.18
CA ILE A 56 -5.81 7.16 3.12
C ILE A 56 -7.30 7.44 3.37
N ASP A 57 -8.04 6.40 3.73
CA ASP A 57 -9.49 6.47 3.91
C ASP A 57 -9.87 5.54 5.06
N ASP A 58 -10.00 6.09 6.24
CA ASP A 58 -10.27 5.30 7.45
C ASP A 58 -11.68 4.72 7.47
N GLY A 59 -12.54 5.16 6.56
CA GLY A 59 -13.88 4.60 6.42
C GLY A 59 -14.00 3.51 5.37
N TYR A 60 -12.89 3.14 4.72
CA TYR A 60 -12.98 2.13 3.67
C TYR A 60 -13.38 0.77 4.25
N ASN A 61 -14.38 0.15 3.65
CA ASN A 61 -14.86 -1.17 4.07
C ASN A 61 -14.31 -2.23 3.13
N PHE A 62 -13.39 -3.06 3.66
CA PHE A 62 -12.88 -4.17 2.89
C PHE A 62 -13.97 -5.24 2.76
N PRO A 63 -14.25 -5.72 1.53
CA PRO A 63 -15.27 -6.77 1.37
C PRO A 63 -14.87 -8.02 2.14
N ASP A 64 -15.86 -8.70 2.70
CA ASP A 64 -15.62 -9.92 3.45
C ASP A 64 -15.37 -11.10 2.52
N ASN A 65 -14.55 -12.03 3.00
CA ASN A 65 -14.38 -13.33 2.35
C ASN A 65 -13.83 -13.30 0.93
N LEU A 66 -13.05 -12.26 0.60
CA LEU A 66 -12.37 -12.23 -0.68
C LEU A 66 -10.96 -12.80 -0.55
N PRO A 67 -10.47 -13.53 -1.55
CA PRO A 67 -9.07 -13.84 -1.63
C PRO A 67 -8.24 -12.56 -1.65
N LEU A 68 -6.99 -12.65 -1.20
CA LEU A 68 -6.12 -11.47 -1.11
C LEU A 68 -6.03 -10.71 -2.44
N GLN A 69 -5.85 -11.42 -3.54
CA GLN A 69 -5.71 -10.76 -4.83
C GLN A 69 -6.96 -9.97 -5.20
N ASP A 70 -8.14 -10.49 -4.87
CA ASP A 70 -9.38 -9.80 -5.18
C ASP A 70 -9.58 -8.60 -4.28
N GLU A 71 -9.24 -8.73 -3.01
CA GLU A 71 -9.31 -7.62 -2.06
C GLU A 71 -8.41 -6.47 -2.51
N VAL A 72 -7.16 -6.79 -2.88
CA VAL A 72 -6.20 -5.77 -3.30
C VAL A 72 -6.66 -5.11 -4.59
N LEU A 73 -7.05 -5.91 -5.58
CA LEU A 73 -7.47 -5.35 -6.87
C LEU A 73 -8.71 -4.48 -6.72
N HIS A 74 -9.65 -4.90 -5.87
CA HIS A 74 -10.86 -4.12 -5.63
C HIS A 74 -10.50 -2.74 -5.06
N ALA A 75 -9.64 -2.70 -4.05
CA ALA A 75 -9.25 -1.44 -3.42
C ALA A 75 -8.44 -0.56 -4.39
N LEU A 76 -7.54 -1.17 -5.16
CA LEU A 76 -6.73 -0.41 -6.11
C LEU A 76 -7.55 0.22 -7.22
N ARG A 77 -8.61 -0.48 -7.67
CA ARG A 77 -9.51 0.10 -8.66
C ARG A 77 -10.28 1.27 -8.08
N ALA A 78 -10.72 1.14 -6.83
CA ALA A 78 -11.43 2.23 -6.17
C ALA A 78 -10.54 3.45 -5.99
N LEU A 79 -9.24 3.25 -5.75
CA LEU A 79 -8.27 4.31 -5.58
C LEU A 79 -7.67 4.78 -6.91
N GLU A 80 -8.04 4.12 -8.01
CA GLU A 80 -7.59 4.46 -9.35
C GLU A 80 -6.08 4.25 -9.56
N TYR A 81 -5.56 3.15 -9.03
CA TYR A 81 -4.17 2.78 -9.26
C TYR A 81 -3.93 2.63 -10.76
N PRO A 82 -3.01 3.40 -11.35
CA PRO A 82 -2.90 3.44 -12.81
C PRO A 82 -2.35 2.17 -13.44
N TYR A 83 -1.69 1.31 -12.65
CA TYR A 83 -1.02 0.12 -13.19
C TYR A 83 -1.73 -1.17 -12.79
N VAL A 84 -3.00 -1.09 -12.42
CA VAL A 84 -3.73 -2.26 -11.93
C VAL A 84 -3.80 -3.37 -12.98
N ALA A 85 -3.88 -3.01 -14.25
CA ALA A 85 -3.98 -4.00 -15.33
C ALA A 85 -2.71 -4.81 -15.51
N SER A 86 -1.57 -4.34 -15.01
CA SER A 86 -0.31 -5.06 -15.15
C SER A 86 -0.04 -6.01 -13.98
N LEU A 87 -0.94 -6.07 -12.99
CA LEU A 87 -0.73 -6.94 -11.84
C LEU A 87 -1.25 -8.35 -12.14
N ASP A 88 -0.41 -9.34 -11.84
CA ASP A 88 -0.77 -10.74 -12.01
C ASP A 88 -1.31 -11.25 -10.69
N SER A 89 -2.54 -11.78 -10.70
CA SER A 89 -3.18 -12.26 -9.48
C SER A 89 -2.39 -13.38 -8.80
N LYS A 90 -1.60 -14.12 -9.54
CA LYS A 90 -0.78 -15.20 -8.98
C LYS A 90 0.30 -14.69 -8.05
N TRP A 91 0.72 -13.45 -8.20
CA TRP A 91 1.79 -12.89 -7.37
C TRP A 91 1.42 -12.84 -5.91
N PHE A 92 0.13 -12.73 -5.60
CA PHE A 92 -0.31 -12.56 -4.21
C PHE A 92 -0.17 -13.84 -3.38
N ALA A 93 0.02 -14.99 -4.02
CA ALA A 93 0.26 -16.24 -3.28
C ALA A 93 1.65 -16.27 -2.65
N ALA A 94 2.62 -15.57 -3.26
CA ALA A 94 3.99 -15.53 -2.76
C ALA A 94 4.58 -14.13 -3.00
N PRO A 95 4.16 -13.14 -2.23
CA PRO A 95 4.54 -11.73 -2.50
C PRO A 95 6.05 -11.48 -2.52
N ALA A 96 6.79 -12.22 -1.70
CA ALA A 96 8.23 -11.99 -1.59
C ALA A 96 9.04 -12.64 -2.70
N SER A 97 8.40 -13.37 -3.61
CA SER A 97 9.14 -14.02 -4.68
C SER A 97 9.77 -12.99 -5.62
N MET A 98 10.82 -13.40 -6.30
CA MET A 98 11.57 -12.54 -7.20
C MET A 98 10.71 -11.92 -8.29
N HIS A 99 9.70 -12.65 -8.75
CA HIS A 99 8.83 -12.16 -9.82
C HIS A 99 7.73 -11.25 -9.31
N SER A 100 7.31 -11.44 -8.07
CA SER A 100 6.17 -10.73 -7.49
C SER A 100 6.56 -9.43 -6.80
N TRP A 101 7.66 -9.49 -6.07
CA TRP A 101 8.00 -8.43 -5.11
C TRP A 101 8.13 -7.04 -5.73
N PRO A 102 8.81 -6.88 -6.87
CA PRO A 102 8.96 -5.52 -7.40
C PRO A 102 7.62 -4.82 -7.63
N SER A 103 6.67 -5.51 -8.22
CA SER A 103 5.36 -4.91 -8.50
C SER A 103 4.53 -4.74 -7.24
N LEU A 104 4.60 -5.70 -6.32
CA LEU A 104 3.81 -5.63 -5.08
C LEU A 104 4.39 -4.60 -4.12
N LEU A 105 5.71 -4.43 -4.10
CA LEU A 105 6.32 -3.32 -3.37
C LEU A 105 5.90 -1.98 -3.95
N GLY A 106 5.84 -1.90 -5.28
CA GLY A 106 5.40 -0.70 -5.98
C GLY A 106 3.97 -0.31 -5.61
N VAL A 107 3.09 -1.29 -5.42
CA VAL A 107 1.73 -1.03 -4.96
C VAL A 107 1.76 -0.36 -3.59
N LEU A 108 2.50 -0.93 -2.65
CA LEU A 108 2.56 -0.37 -1.30
C LEU A 108 3.17 1.03 -1.30
N HIS A 109 4.20 1.24 -2.09
CA HIS A 109 4.82 2.55 -2.17
C HIS A 109 3.87 3.59 -2.77
N TRP A 110 3.11 3.19 -3.79
CA TRP A 110 2.13 4.09 -4.39
C TRP A 110 1.08 4.52 -3.36
N LEU A 111 0.66 3.60 -2.49
CA LEU A 111 -0.28 3.95 -1.42
C LEU A 111 0.33 4.95 -0.44
N VAL A 112 1.61 4.81 -0.14
CA VAL A 112 2.31 5.79 0.71
C VAL A 112 2.31 7.16 0.04
N GLU A 113 2.65 7.21 -1.24
CA GLU A 113 2.69 8.47 -1.98
C GLU A 113 1.30 9.11 -2.04
N LEU A 114 0.28 8.29 -2.28
CA LEU A 114 -1.08 8.79 -2.30
C LEU A 114 -1.49 9.34 -0.93
N GLY A 115 -1.13 8.64 0.13
CA GLY A 115 -1.44 9.11 1.47
C GLY A 115 -0.77 10.43 1.79
N LYS A 116 0.49 10.59 1.39
CA LYS A 116 1.22 11.84 1.62
C LYS A 116 0.66 12.99 0.80
N ALA A 117 0.16 12.69 -0.40
CA ALA A 117 -0.34 13.73 -1.29
C ALA A 117 -1.81 14.04 -1.05
N SER A 118 -2.48 13.28 -0.19
CA SER A 118 -3.90 13.45 0.03
C SER A 118 -4.22 14.83 0.54
N PRO A 119 -5.16 15.53 -0.06
CA PRO A 119 -5.57 16.83 0.45
C PRO A 119 -6.38 16.72 1.73
N ASN A 120 -6.77 15.52 2.09
CA ASN A 120 -7.49 15.28 3.32
C ASN A 120 -6.66 14.53 4.25
N PRO A 121 -5.52 15.02 4.63
CA PRO A 121 -4.80 14.35 5.68
C PRO A 121 -5.71 14.39 6.86
N PRO A 122 -5.67 13.39 7.68
CA PRO A 122 -6.44 13.41 8.89
C PRO A 122 -6.21 14.74 9.53
N ILE A 123 -7.25 15.45 9.70
CA ILE A 123 -7.13 16.71 10.34
C ILE A 123 -6.72 16.42 11.75
N PRO A 124 -5.61 16.91 12.13
CA PRO A 124 -5.12 16.57 13.46
C PRO A 124 -5.94 17.20 14.53
N TYR A 125 -6.87 18.03 14.18
CA TYR A 125 -7.66 18.56 15.18
C TYR A 125 -8.99 18.30 14.74
N PRO A 126 -9.67 18.14 15.26
CA PRO A 126 -10.87 17.78 14.77
C PRO A 126 -11.60 18.85 14.30
N LEU A 127 -11.51 18.93 13.99
CA LEU A 127 -11.86 19.62 13.37
C LEU A 127 -12.70 19.83 13.67
N SER A 128 -12.84 19.81 13.96
CA SER A 128 -13.18 19.98 13.93
C SER A 128 -13.18 20.25 14.30
N HIS A 129 -13.20 20.45 14.70
CA HIS A 129 -12.83 20.84 14.46
C HIS A 129 -12.68 21.34 14.10
N VAL A 130 -12.63 21.30 14.29
CA VAL A 130 -12.51 22.07 13.57
C VAL A 130 -12.44 21.98 12.44
N ARG A 131 -12.49 21.94 11.88
CA ARG A 131 -12.43 21.96 10.67
C ARG A 131 -13.50 22.63 10.10
N LEU A 132 -13.54 23.45 10.14
CA LEU A 132 -14.48 24.05 9.69
C LEU A 132 -14.12 24.80 8.74
N TRP A 133 -13.75 24.68 8.15
CA TRP A 133 -13.55 25.33 7.02
C TRP A 133 -13.89 24.48 5.88
#